data_974342a2a2b75bc4fce0d812059c8841
#
_entry.id   974342a2a2b75bc4fce0d812059c8841
#
_cell.length_a   1.000
_cell.length_b   1.000
_cell.length_c   1.000
_cell.angle_alpha   90.00
_cell.angle_beta   90.00
_cell.angle_gamma   90.00
#
_symmetry.space_group_name_H-M   'P 1'
#
loop_
_entity.id
_entity.type
_entity.pdbx_description
1 polymer ?
#
loop_
_entity_poly.entity_id
_entity_poly.type
_entity_poly.pdbx_seq_one_letter_code
_entity_poly.pdbx_strand_id
1 'polypeptide(L)' 'MTVGSQVKTCYASIKSIEATLSILSNQTNELHARNVYKEVESIVQEIKQDLEKQVLLLSREEPQYNQ' A
#
# COMPACT_ATOMS: atom_id res chain seq x y z
N MET A 1 -14.25 -13.43 7.59
CA MET A 1 -13.83 -12.67 6.40
C MET A 1 -13.16 -13.59 5.41
N THR A 2 -13.39 -13.38 4.12
CA THR A 2 -12.73 -14.15 3.08
C THR A 2 -11.30 -13.69 2.90
N VAL A 3 -10.49 -14.53 2.26
CA VAL A 3 -9.10 -14.18 1.96
C VAL A 3 -9.05 -12.93 1.07
N GLY A 4 -9.91 -12.87 0.05
CA GLY A 4 -9.96 -11.71 -0.82
C GLY A 4 -10.31 -10.44 -0.07
N SER A 5 -11.24 -10.52 0.87
CA SER A 5 -11.60 -9.38 1.71
C SER A 5 -10.43 -8.91 2.57
N GLN A 6 -9.67 -9.87 3.13
CA GLN A 6 -8.50 -9.54 3.94
C GLN A 6 -7.41 -8.89 3.11
N VAL A 7 -7.18 -9.37 1.88
CA VAL A 7 -6.18 -8.77 0.99
C VAL A 7 -6.59 -7.35 0.62
N LYS A 8 -7.87 -7.11 0.33
CA LYS A 8 -8.35 -5.76 0.02
C LYS A 8 -8.19 -4.81 1.20
N THR A 9 -8.43 -5.29 2.42
CA THR A 9 -8.25 -4.50 3.63
C THR A 9 -6.77 -4.13 3.80
N CYS A 10 -5.88 -5.10 3.59
CA CYS A 10 -4.44 -4.87 3.66
C CYS A 10 -4.00 -3.83 2.63
N TYR A 11 -4.50 -3.94 1.40
CA TYR A 11 -4.20 -2.99 0.35
C TYR A 11 -4.65 -1.57 0.73
N ALA A 12 -5.85 -1.44 1.30
CA ALA A 12 -6.36 -0.14 1.73
C ALA A 12 -5.48 0.46 2.84
N SER A 13 -5.01 -0.37 3.78
CA SER A 13 -4.10 0.07 4.84
C SER A 13 -2.78 0.57 4.27
N ILE A 14 -2.25 -0.10 3.27
CA ILE A 14 -0.99 0.30 2.63
C ILE A 14 -1.17 1.63 1.90
N LYS A 15 -2.31 1.86 1.24
CA LYS A 15 -2.58 3.14 0.62
C LYS A 15 -2.62 4.27 1.65
N SER A 16 -3.17 4.01 2.83
CA SER A 16 -3.19 4.98 3.92
C SER A 16 -1.78 5.28 4.43
N ILE A 17 -0.95 4.25 4.57
CA ILE A 17 0.45 4.41 4.98
C ILE A 17 1.21 5.24 3.96
N GLU A 18 1.03 4.95 2.68
CA GLU A 18 1.67 5.70 1.60
C GLU A 18 1.32 7.19 1.67
N ALA A 19 0.03 7.49 1.85
CA ALA A 19 -0.42 8.87 1.96
C ALA A 19 0.19 9.58 3.18
N THR A 20 0.26 8.89 4.32
CA THR A 20 0.85 9.44 5.54
C THR A 20 2.34 9.70 5.35
N LEU A 21 3.06 8.79 4.71
CA LEU A 21 4.50 8.99 4.44
C LEU A 21 4.74 10.17 3.51
N SER A 22 3.88 10.35 2.51
CA SER A 22 3.98 11.49 1.61
C SER A 22 3.81 12.80 2.37
N ILE A 23 2.83 12.86 3.27
CA ILE A 23 2.61 14.04 4.11
C ILE A 23 3.83 14.30 4.99
N LEU A 24 4.34 13.27 5.67
CA LEU A 24 5.49 13.40 6.54
C LEU A 24 6.72 13.90 5.79
N SER A 25 7.00 13.35 4.61
CA SER A 25 8.18 13.76 3.85
C SER A 25 8.07 15.21 3.39
N ASN A 26 6.86 15.68 3.08
CA ASN A 26 6.65 17.05 2.65
C ASN A 26 6.66 18.06 3.80
N GLN A 27 6.30 17.64 5.01
CA GLN A 27 6.26 18.53 6.18
C GLN A 27 7.55 18.55 6.98
N THR A 28 8.42 17.56 6.77
CA THR A 28 9.65 17.44 7.55
C THR A 28 10.70 18.40 7.04
N ASN A 29 11.26 19.21 7.92
CA ASN A 29 12.30 20.17 7.57
C ASN A 29 13.71 19.61 7.66
N GLU A 30 13.90 18.52 8.39
CA GLU A 30 15.21 17.89 8.56
C GLU A 30 15.47 16.98 7.34
N LEU A 31 16.58 17.26 6.65
CA LEU A 31 16.88 16.63 5.36
C LEU A 31 17.02 15.12 5.46
N HIS A 32 17.72 14.63 6.49
CA HIS A 32 17.95 13.21 6.64
C HIS A 32 16.62 12.45 6.86
N ALA A 33 15.76 12.99 7.72
CA ALA A 33 14.46 12.38 7.99
C ALA A 33 13.58 12.38 6.73
N ARG A 34 13.64 13.49 5.96
CA ARG A 34 12.88 13.55 4.71
C ARG A 34 13.32 12.47 3.74
N ASN A 35 14.62 12.26 3.62
CA ASN A 35 15.15 11.24 2.73
C ASN A 35 14.75 9.84 3.16
N VAL A 36 14.74 9.58 4.47
CA VAL A 36 14.29 8.30 5.00
C VAL A 36 12.81 8.06 4.68
N TYR A 37 11.96 9.08 4.89
CA TYR A 37 10.53 8.94 4.59
C TYR A 37 10.29 8.68 3.11
N LYS A 38 11.03 9.34 2.22
CA LYS A 38 10.90 9.13 0.77
C LYS A 38 11.37 7.74 0.37
N GLU A 39 12.42 7.23 0.98
CA GLU A 39 12.91 5.89 0.72
C GLU A 39 11.88 4.85 1.13
N VAL A 40 11.30 5.00 2.32
CA VAL A 40 10.24 4.09 2.80
C VAL A 40 9.01 4.19 1.91
N GLU A 41 8.65 5.40 1.48
CA GLU A 41 7.53 5.62 0.58
C GLU A 41 7.72 4.83 -0.73
N SER A 42 8.93 4.84 -1.27
CA SER A 42 9.23 4.10 -2.50
C SER A 42 9.06 2.59 -2.30
N ILE A 43 9.51 2.06 -1.16
CA ILE A 43 9.36 0.65 -0.83
C ILE A 43 7.88 0.29 -0.68
N VAL A 44 7.12 1.14 -0.01
CA VAL A 44 5.68 0.93 0.18
C VAL A 44 4.95 0.93 -1.16
N GLN A 45 5.37 1.79 -2.10
CA GLN A 45 4.79 1.79 -3.44
C GLN A 45 4.99 0.46 -4.16
N GLU A 46 6.18 -0.12 -4.04
CA GLU A 46 6.44 -1.43 -4.64
C GLU A 46 5.55 -2.51 -4.04
N ILE A 47 5.41 -2.50 -2.71
CA ILE A 47 4.54 -3.44 -2.01
C ILE A 47 3.10 -3.26 -2.47
N LYS A 48 2.65 -2.02 -2.59
CA LYS A 48 1.30 -1.70 -3.04
C LYS A 48 1.04 -2.27 -4.43
N GLN A 49 1.98 -2.10 -5.35
CA GLN A 49 1.84 -2.60 -6.71
C GLN A 49 1.76 -4.12 -6.74
N ASP A 50 2.56 -4.79 -5.92
CA ASP A 50 2.53 -6.25 -5.84
C ASP A 50 1.20 -6.74 -5.29
N LEU A 51 0.67 -6.09 -4.26
CA LEU A 51 -0.64 -6.44 -3.70
C LEU A 51 -1.76 -6.17 -4.70
N GLU A 52 -1.66 -5.09 -5.46
CA GLU A 52 -2.63 -4.76 -6.50
C GLU A 52 -2.74 -5.88 -7.52
N LYS A 53 -1.60 -6.44 -7.93
CA LYS A 53 -1.58 -7.59 -8.84
C LYS A 53 -2.24 -8.80 -8.21
N GLN A 54 -2.02 -9.04 -6.92
CA GLN A 54 -2.64 -10.15 -6.21
C GLN A 54 -4.16 -9.98 -6.12
N VAL A 55 -4.64 -8.77 -5.86
CA VAL A 55 -6.07 -8.49 -5.84
C VAL A 55 -6.70 -8.81 -7.18
N LEU A 56 -6.06 -8.38 -8.28
CA LEU A 56 -6.55 -8.65 -9.63
C LEU A 56 -6.57 -10.15 -9.94
N LEU A 57 -5.51 -10.86 -9.55
CA LEU A 57 -5.41 -12.29 -9.77
C LEU A 57 -6.51 -13.05 -9.04
N LEU A 58 -6.72 -12.72 -7.77
CA LEU A 58 -7.77 -13.34 -6.96
C LEU A 58 -9.16 -13.05 -7.54
N SER A 59 -9.37 -11.85 -8.03
CA SER A 59 -10.65 -11.48 -8.65
C SER A 59 -10.96 -12.30 -9.89
N ARG A 60 -9.94 -12.67 -10.66
CA ARG A 60 -10.11 -13.49 -11.86
C ARG A 60 -10.34 -14.95 -11.55
N GLU A 61 -9.55 -15.49 -10.61
CA GLU A 61 -9.57 -16.92 -10.32
C GLU A 61 -10.68 -17.32 -9.37
N GLU A 62 -11.01 -16.45 -8.43
CA GLU A 62 -11.96 -16.71 -7.36
C GLU A 62 -12.94 -15.55 -7.25
N PRO A 63 -13.96 -15.49 -8.12
CA PRO A 63 -14.90 -14.37 -8.12
C PRO A 63 -15.56 -14.10 -6.78
N GLN A 64 -15.74 -15.14 -5.95
CA GLN A 64 -16.36 -14.95 -4.64
C GLN A 64 -15.52 -14.07 -3.71
N TYR A 65 -14.24 -13.91 -3.98
CA TYR A 65 -13.38 -13.05 -3.18
C TYR A 65 -13.59 -11.56 -3.48
N ASN A 66 -14.38 -11.26 -4.50
CA ASN A 66 -14.68 -9.89 -4.87
C ASN A 66 -15.80 -9.25 -4.06
N GLN A 67 -16.40 -9.99 -3.18
CA GLN A 67 -17.53 -9.48 -2.40
C GLN A 67 -17.11 -8.63 -1.22
#